data_416261de42fdc770f67a28f9dc3981a3
#
_entry.id   416261de42fdc770f67a28f9dc3981a3
#
_cell.length_a   1.000
_cell.length_b   1.000
_cell.length_c   1.000
_cell.angle_alpha   90.00
_cell.angle_beta   90.00
_cell.angle_gamma   90.00
#
_symmetry.space_group_name_H-M   'P 1'
#
loop_
_entity.id
_entity.type
_entity.pdbx_description
1 polymer ?
#
loop_
_entity_poly.entity_id
_entity_poly.type
_entity_poly.pdbx_seq_one_letter_code
_entity_poly.pdbx_strand_id
1 'polypeptide(L)'
;MSKQSVRLPIILLASMAGLCDVCVSATEPSSRRILTCGPRTALVEVTATEPAGRVEWSHPANTREGWVLPDGNILLAVSKSPDAPGGAAVEISRGRDGGPDEVVWRYDGTQEEINSIQKTPQGTYVLSEAGPKPRLLEIAADGAVVVEIPLDCQRANGHMQTRMARKQADGTFLVPHLLDFAIRRYDSTGKVLTSIDTHVKGEPAINSWPFTAIALADGGILAGLTNGNRVAEYDRTGALRWEITTADVDGAIADACGIQRLPSGNTMIASYHIGKGGVRMLEVTPEKQIAWRWTADVPAVHHFHVVSIDGEELPWPPLR
;
A
#
# COMPACT_ATOMS: atom_id res chain seq x y z
N MET A 1 4.02 32.38 88.33
CA MET A 1 4.33 31.03 87.91
C MET A 1 4.05 30.97 86.39
N SER A 2 5.12 31.10 85.61
CA SER A 2 5.12 31.17 84.17
C SER A 2 5.33 29.77 83.54
N LYS A 3 4.43 29.30 82.67
CA LYS A 3 4.60 28.06 81.91
C LYS A 3 5.17 28.46 80.54
N GLN A 4 6.45 28.13 80.32
CA GLN A 4 7.06 28.20 79.06
C GLN A 4 6.63 26.96 78.20
N SER A 5 6.04 27.20 77.05
CA SER A 5 5.79 26.15 76.04
C SER A 5 6.92 26.10 75.02
N VAL A 6 7.57 24.97 74.97
CA VAL A 6 8.61 24.63 73.96
C VAL A 6 7.92 24.25 72.68
N ARG A 7 8.22 24.95 71.58
CA ARG A 7 7.82 24.57 70.20
C ARG A 7 8.98 23.84 69.53
N LEU A 8 8.76 22.58 69.16
CA LEU A 8 9.67 21.83 68.26
C LEU A 8 9.41 22.28 66.79
N PRO A 9 10.42 22.44 65.97
CA PRO A 9 10.24 22.66 64.56
C PRO A 9 9.98 21.33 63.82
N ILE A 10 8.93 21.32 62.99
CA ILE A 10 8.65 20.25 62.03
C ILE A 10 9.54 20.47 60.82
N ILE A 11 10.47 19.53 60.58
CA ILE A 11 11.27 19.46 59.34
C ILE A 11 10.43 18.72 58.29
N LEU A 12 9.95 19.46 57.27
CA LEU A 12 9.32 18.87 56.08
C LEU A 12 10.44 18.38 55.17
N LEU A 13 10.64 17.06 55.03
CA LEU A 13 11.42 16.48 53.98
C LEU A 13 10.57 16.47 52.70
N ALA A 14 10.90 17.34 51.75
CA ALA A 14 10.37 17.27 50.41
C ALA A 14 11.17 16.21 49.64
N SER A 15 10.57 15.02 49.37
CA SER A 15 11.12 14.04 48.46
C SER A 15 10.88 14.52 47.03
N MET A 16 11.89 14.99 46.34
CA MET A 16 11.89 15.16 44.89
C MET A 16 12.02 13.78 44.25
N ALA A 17 10.92 13.17 43.86
CA ALA A 17 10.93 12.09 42.92
C ALA A 17 11.18 12.68 41.51
N GLY A 18 12.41 12.64 41.05
CA GLY A 18 12.76 12.94 39.68
C GLY A 18 12.15 11.89 38.78
N LEU A 19 11.07 12.22 38.07
CA LEU A 19 10.61 11.50 36.90
C LEU A 19 11.68 11.69 35.82
N CYS A 20 12.52 10.68 35.63
CA CYS A 20 13.37 10.57 34.46
C CYS A 20 12.45 10.20 33.31
N ASP A 21 11.96 11.17 32.55
CA ASP A 21 11.39 10.94 31.22
C ASP A 21 12.51 10.36 30.34
N VAL A 22 12.54 9.03 30.25
CA VAL A 22 13.30 8.36 29.23
C VAL A 22 12.55 8.65 27.91
N CYS A 23 12.88 9.76 27.28
CA CYS A 23 12.60 9.96 25.87
C CYS A 23 13.34 8.84 25.13
N VAL A 24 12.66 7.74 24.87
CA VAL A 24 13.07 6.80 23.83
C VAL A 24 12.89 7.57 22.52
N SER A 25 13.94 8.24 22.09
CA SER A 25 14.05 8.72 20.71
C SER A 25 14.00 7.47 19.86
N ALA A 26 12.86 7.22 19.22
CA ALA A 26 12.79 6.26 18.13
C ALA A 26 13.79 6.79 17.08
N THR A 27 14.94 6.14 16.97
CA THR A 27 15.87 6.42 15.89
C THR A 27 15.11 6.14 14.60
N GLU A 28 14.96 7.15 13.73
CA GLU A 28 14.35 6.94 12.42
C GLU A 28 15.10 5.78 11.73
N PRO A 29 14.37 4.84 11.13
CA PRO A 29 15.01 3.73 10.43
C PRO A 29 16.01 4.25 9.42
N SER A 30 17.23 3.69 9.45
CA SER A 30 18.34 4.16 8.62
C SER A 30 18.20 3.76 7.16
N SER A 31 17.48 2.66 6.88
CA SER A 31 17.30 2.17 5.51
C SER A 31 15.91 1.60 5.26
N ARG A 32 15.48 1.67 3.99
CA ARG A 32 14.29 0.97 3.48
C ARG A 32 14.59 0.37 2.12
N ARG A 33 14.28 -0.90 1.98
CA ARG A 33 14.35 -1.62 0.70
C ARG A 33 12.96 -1.70 0.11
N ILE A 34 12.76 -1.10 -1.07
CA ILE A 34 11.44 -0.85 -1.64
C ILE A 34 11.43 -1.25 -3.11
N LEU A 35 10.46 -2.10 -3.51
CA LEU A 35 10.09 -2.24 -4.91
C LEU A 35 9.12 -1.12 -5.28
N THR A 36 9.50 -0.25 -6.20
CA THR A 36 8.66 0.82 -6.74
C THR A 36 8.08 0.41 -8.09
N CYS A 37 6.81 0.76 -8.33
CA CYS A 37 6.07 0.49 -9.57
C CYS A 37 5.49 1.78 -10.13
N GLY A 38 5.43 1.88 -11.45
CA GLY A 38 4.97 3.07 -12.16
C GLY A 38 5.67 3.20 -13.50
N PRO A 39 5.93 4.42 -13.96
CA PRO A 39 6.69 4.67 -15.19
C PRO A 39 8.09 4.03 -15.20
N ARG A 40 8.65 3.81 -14.01
CA ARG A 40 9.87 3.03 -13.78
C ARG A 40 9.61 2.02 -12.66
N THR A 41 10.02 0.78 -12.92
CA THR A 41 9.95 -0.31 -11.94
C THR A 41 11.36 -0.61 -11.45
N ALA A 42 11.58 -0.49 -10.15
CA ALA A 42 12.90 -0.73 -9.57
C ALA A 42 12.81 -1.19 -8.11
N LEU A 43 13.69 -2.12 -7.74
CA LEU A 43 14.00 -2.42 -6.34
C LEU A 43 15.11 -1.47 -5.92
N VAL A 44 14.83 -0.64 -4.93
CA VAL A 44 15.75 0.39 -4.45
C VAL A 44 16.00 0.26 -2.96
N GLU A 45 17.21 0.55 -2.54
CA GLU A 45 17.55 0.75 -1.12
C GLU A 45 17.74 2.24 -0.88
N VAL A 46 16.93 2.81 -0.01
CA VAL A 46 17.01 4.23 0.41
C VAL A 46 17.64 4.27 1.79
N THR A 47 18.74 5.02 1.92
CA THR A 47 19.45 5.21 3.19
C THR A 47 19.65 6.69 3.47
N ALA A 48 20.07 7.05 4.66
CA ALA A 48 20.43 8.43 5.00
C ALA A 48 21.61 8.94 4.15
N THR A 49 22.53 8.06 3.75
CA THR A 49 23.70 8.40 2.93
C THR A 49 23.43 8.37 1.42
N GLU A 50 22.40 7.64 1.00
CA GLU A 50 21.94 7.53 -0.39
C GLU A 50 20.45 7.88 -0.50
N PRO A 51 20.06 9.13 -0.25
CA PRO A 51 18.65 9.52 -0.21
C PRO A 51 17.96 9.47 -1.58
N ALA A 52 18.71 9.43 -2.68
CA ALA A 52 18.16 9.18 -4.01
C ALA A 52 17.73 7.72 -4.23
N GLY A 53 18.24 6.82 -3.39
CA GLY A 53 18.03 5.37 -3.48
C GLY A 53 19.03 4.69 -4.43
N ARG A 54 19.72 3.68 -3.93
CA ARG A 54 20.55 2.78 -4.72
C ARG A 54 19.69 1.73 -5.41
N VAL A 55 19.75 1.69 -6.74
CA VAL A 55 19.00 0.70 -7.53
C VAL A 55 19.69 -0.66 -7.46
N GLU A 56 19.02 -1.66 -6.94
CA GLU A 56 19.49 -3.05 -6.89
C GLU A 56 19.05 -3.87 -8.11
N TRP A 57 17.86 -3.57 -8.61
CA TRP A 57 17.27 -4.23 -9.77
C TRP A 57 16.28 -3.27 -10.44
N SER A 58 16.07 -3.43 -11.75
CA SER A 58 15.07 -2.63 -12.47
C SER A 58 14.49 -3.41 -13.65
N HIS A 59 13.22 -3.12 -13.96
CA HIS A 59 12.51 -3.64 -15.11
C HIS A 59 12.14 -2.49 -16.06
N PRO A 60 12.33 -2.64 -17.38
CA PRO A 60 12.14 -1.55 -18.33
C PRO A 60 10.68 -1.15 -18.56
N ALA A 61 9.73 -2.07 -18.30
CA ALA A 61 8.32 -1.79 -18.54
C ALA A 61 7.71 -0.90 -17.46
N ASN A 62 6.74 -0.09 -17.86
CA ASN A 62 5.81 0.56 -16.95
C ASN A 62 4.93 -0.51 -16.28
N THR A 63 4.76 -0.43 -14.95
CA THR A 63 3.97 -1.40 -14.20
C THR A 63 2.89 -0.73 -13.37
N ARG A 64 1.79 -1.44 -13.16
CA ARG A 64 0.71 -1.02 -12.27
C ARG A 64 0.99 -1.42 -10.84
N GLU A 65 1.56 -2.60 -10.66
CA GLU A 65 1.82 -3.21 -9.37
C GLU A 65 3.00 -4.18 -9.44
N GLY A 66 3.62 -4.45 -8.29
CA GLY A 66 4.67 -5.46 -8.17
C GLY A 66 4.88 -5.94 -6.74
N TRP A 67 5.44 -7.13 -6.60
CA TRP A 67 5.78 -7.81 -5.36
C TRP A 67 7.18 -8.39 -5.42
N VAL A 68 7.94 -8.27 -4.34
CA VAL A 68 9.08 -9.16 -4.10
C VAL A 68 8.52 -10.38 -3.37
N LEU A 69 8.63 -11.55 -3.96
CA LEU A 69 8.13 -12.79 -3.38
C LEU A 69 9.15 -13.38 -2.37
N PRO A 70 8.73 -14.29 -1.47
CA PRO A 70 9.63 -14.87 -0.47
C PRO A 70 10.84 -15.61 -1.04
N ASP A 71 10.72 -16.16 -2.24
CA ASP A 71 11.81 -16.81 -2.98
C ASP A 71 12.76 -15.82 -3.67
N GLY A 72 12.47 -14.51 -3.58
CA GLY A 72 13.23 -13.44 -4.20
C GLY A 72 12.80 -13.10 -5.64
N ASN A 73 11.84 -13.84 -6.21
CA ASN A 73 11.25 -13.51 -7.51
C ASN A 73 10.50 -12.19 -7.45
N ILE A 74 10.34 -11.54 -8.60
CA ILE A 74 9.54 -10.32 -8.74
C ILE A 74 8.27 -10.63 -9.52
N LEU A 75 7.11 -10.36 -8.95
CA LEU A 75 5.83 -10.48 -9.61
C LEU A 75 5.34 -9.09 -10.03
N LEU A 76 4.94 -8.89 -11.28
CA LEU A 76 4.55 -7.60 -11.84
C LEU A 76 3.22 -7.66 -12.60
N ALA A 77 2.40 -6.62 -12.44
CA ALA A 77 1.35 -6.26 -13.39
C ALA A 77 1.93 -5.22 -14.37
N VAL A 78 2.27 -5.65 -15.57
CA VAL A 78 2.87 -4.83 -16.62
C VAL A 78 1.77 -4.10 -17.38
N SER A 79 1.94 -2.80 -17.56
CA SER A 79 1.02 -1.95 -18.32
C SER A 79 1.02 -2.34 -19.81
N LYS A 80 -0.07 -2.00 -20.50
CA LYS A 80 -0.17 -2.24 -21.94
C LYS A 80 1.01 -1.62 -22.72
N SER A 81 1.45 -2.35 -23.70
CA SER A 81 2.53 -1.98 -24.63
C SER A 81 2.27 -2.61 -26.00
N PRO A 82 3.05 -2.28 -27.06
CA PRO A 82 2.94 -2.97 -28.33
C PRO A 82 3.08 -4.50 -28.23
N ASP A 83 3.95 -4.99 -27.31
CA ASP A 83 4.21 -6.42 -27.10
C ASP A 83 3.21 -7.07 -26.13
N ALA A 84 2.41 -6.29 -25.44
CA ALA A 84 1.36 -6.72 -24.51
C ALA A 84 0.18 -5.73 -24.58
N PRO A 85 -0.65 -5.78 -25.62
CA PRO A 85 -1.70 -4.77 -25.84
C PRO A 85 -2.79 -4.74 -24.76
N GLY A 86 -2.99 -5.83 -24.04
CA GLY A 86 -3.87 -5.95 -22.87
C GLY A 86 -3.13 -5.82 -21.53
N GLY A 87 -1.84 -5.51 -21.55
CA GLY A 87 -0.96 -5.67 -20.40
C GLY A 87 -0.57 -7.13 -20.17
N ALA A 88 0.28 -7.39 -19.19
CA ALA A 88 0.67 -8.74 -18.80
C ALA A 88 0.86 -8.85 -17.28
N ALA A 89 0.65 -10.03 -16.74
CA ALA A 89 1.12 -10.39 -15.41
C ALA A 89 2.31 -11.33 -15.57
N VAL A 90 3.43 -11.03 -14.90
CA VAL A 90 4.67 -11.81 -15.05
C VAL A 90 5.32 -12.07 -13.71
N GLU A 91 5.83 -13.28 -13.52
CA GLU A 91 6.77 -13.59 -12.43
C GLU A 91 8.16 -13.75 -13.03
N ILE A 92 9.12 -13.04 -12.46
CA ILE A 92 10.50 -12.97 -12.94
C ILE A 92 11.41 -13.55 -11.87
N SER A 93 12.15 -14.61 -12.20
CA SER A 93 13.28 -15.06 -11.43
C SER A 93 14.47 -14.15 -11.73
N ARG A 94 14.98 -13.48 -10.71
CA ARG A 94 16.13 -12.60 -10.88
C ARG A 94 17.40 -13.41 -11.11
N GLY A 95 18.16 -13.03 -12.11
CA GLY A 95 19.45 -13.62 -12.39
C GLY A 95 20.38 -13.55 -11.17
N ARG A 96 20.96 -14.69 -10.80
CA ARG A 96 21.98 -14.77 -9.75
C ARG A 96 23.34 -14.43 -10.33
N ASP A 97 24.20 -13.80 -9.53
CA ASP A 97 25.59 -13.49 -9.88
C ASP A 97 25.77 -12.71 -11.21
N GLY A 98 24.79 -11.83 -11.51
CA GLY A 98 24.79 -11.03 -12.75
C GLY A 98 24.29 -11.79 -13.99
N GLY A 99 23.71 -12.98 -13.82
CA GLY A 99 23.00 -13.69 -14.89
C GLY A 99 21.74 -12.93 -15.34
N PRO A 100 21.15 -13.32 -16.48
CA PRO A 100 19.93 -12.69 -16.98
C PRO A 100 18.71 -13.06 -16.11
N ASP A 101 17.76 -12.15 -16.06
CA ASP A 101 16.44 -12.43 -15.51
C ASP A 101 15.68 -13.40 -16.41
N GLU A 102 14.86 -14.27 -15.82
CA GLU A 102 14.02 -15.23 -16.52
C GLU A 102 12.55 -15.07 -16.15
N VAL A 103 11.67 -15.00 -17.15
CA VAL A 103 10.21 -15.03 -16.91
C VAL A 103 9.81 -16.48 -16.66
N VAL A 104 9.44 -16.78 -15.41
CA VAL A 104 9.08 -18.14 -14.97
C VAL A 104 7.57 -18.40 -15.02
N TRP A 105 6.77 -17.35 -15.07
CA TRP A 105 5.32 -17.42 -15.29
C TRP A 105 4.84 -16.16 -16.00
N ARG A 106 3.84 -16.32 -16.89
CA ARG A 106 3.26 -15.21 -17.64
C ARG A 106 1.79 -15.46 -17.96
N TYR A 107 1.01 -14.39 -17.85
CA TYR A 107 -0.35 -14.28 -18.36
C TYR A 107 -0.47 -13.02 -19.20
N ASP A 108 -0.89 -13.13 -20.45
CA ASP A 108 -1.16 -11.98 -21.31
C ASP A 108 -2.60 -11.56 -21.19
N GLY A 109 -2.82 -10.26 -20.91
CA GLY A 109 -4.14 -9.67 -20.77
C GLY A 109 -4.97 -9.80 -22.05
N THR A 110 -6.22 -10.21 -21.90
CA THR A 110 -7.15 -10.44 -23.02
C THR A 110 -8.05 -9.25 -23.31
N GLN A 111 -7.97 -8.21 -22.47
CA GLN A 111 -8.76 -6.98 -22.58
C GLN A 111 -7.85 -5.75 -22.67
N GLU A 112 -8.22 -4.63 -22.02
CA GLU A 112 -7.48 -3.37 -22.17
C GLU A 112 -6.30 -3.23 -21.21
N GLU A 113 -6.43 -3.70 -19.96
CA GLU A 113 -5.40 -3.56 -18.92
C GLU A 113 -5.47 -4.69 -17.90
N ILE A 114 -4.31 -5.06 -17.34
CA ILE A 114 -4.20 -5.76 -16.06
C ILE A 114 -3.90 -4.72 -14.99
N ASN A 115 -4.78 -4.58 -14.01
CA ASN A 115 -4.72 -3.53 -13.01
C ASN A 115 -4.16 -3.97 -11.65
N SER A 116 -4.14 -5.27 -11.36
CA SER A 116 -3.59 -5.81 -10.13
C SER A 116 -3.04 -7.23 -10.33
N ILE A 117 -2.14 -7.63 -9.44
CA ILE A 117 -1.60 -8.98 -9.38
C ILE A 117 -1.25 -9.34 -7.93
N GLN A 118 -1.52 -10.58 -7.54
CA GLN A 118 -1.14 -11.17 -6.26
C GLN A 118 -0.82 -12.64 -6.46
N LYS A 119 0.26 -13.15 -5.86
CA LYS A 119 0.49 -14.59 -5.70
C LYS A 119 -0.05 -15.03 -4.34
N THR A 120 -0.91 -16.04 -4.33
CA THR A 120 -1.50 -16.56 -3.10
C THR A 120 -0.53 -17.54 -2.40
N PRO A 121 -0.72 -17.83 -1.12
CA PRO A 121 0.06 -18.88 -0.42
C PRO A 121 -0.08 -20.28 -1.04
N GLN A 122 -1.16 -20.52 -1.80
CA GLN A 122 -1.41 -21.77 -2.52
C GLN A 122 -0.69 -21.83 -3.88
N GLY A 123 0.03 -20.77 -4.26
CA GLY A 123 0.77 -20.69 -5.52
C GLY A 123 -0.09 -20.29 -6.73
N THR A 124 -1.35 -19.89 -6.53
CA THR A 124 -2.19 -19.32 -7.60
C THR A 124 -1.94 -17.82 -7.76
N TYR A 125 -2.31 -17.27 -8.91
CA TYR A 125 -2.19 -15.85 -9.23
C TYR A 125 -3.57 -15.22 -9.33
N VAL A 126 -3.79 -14.15 -8.58
CA VAL A 126 -5.04 -13.37 -8.60
C VAL A 126 -4.78 -12.06 -9.30
N LEU A 127 -5.57 -11.74 -10.32
CA LEU A 127 -5.45 -10.51 -11.08
C LEU A 127 -6.81 -9.93 -11.44
N SER A 128 -6.86 -8.63 -11.70
CA SER A 128 -8.03 -7.97 -12.28
C SER A 128 -7.71 -7.52 -13.72
N GLU A 129 -8.53 -7.97 -14.67
CA GLU A 129 -8.58 -7.45 -16.03
C GLU A 129 -9.67 -6.40 -16.16
N ALA A 130 -9.31 -5.26 -16.71
CA ALA A 130 -10.19 -4.17 -17.00
C ALA A 130 -10.39 -3.98 -18.52
N GLY A 131 -11.57 -3.53 -18.91
CA GLY A 131 -11.95 -3.36 -20.30
C GLY A 131 -13.44 -3.55 -20.51
N PRO A 132 -13.89 -3.96 -21.71
CA PRO A 132 -15.31 -4.13 -22.03
C PRO A 132 -16.04 -5.19 -21.16
N LYS A 133 -15.29 -6.17 -20.64
CA LYS A 133 -15.82 -7.24 -19.76
C LYS A 133 -14.89 -7.37 -18.55
N PRO A 134 -14.92 -6.39 -17.62
CA PRO A 134 -14.00 -6.40 -16.47
C PRO A 134 -14.25 -7.63 -15.61
N ARG A 135 -13.16 -8.25 -15.15
CA ARG A 135 -13.24 -9.47 -14.35
C ARG A 135 -12.06 -9.61 -13.40
N LEU A 136 -12.27 -10.38 -12.37
CA LEU A 136 -11.22 -10.89 -11.50
C LEU A 136 -10.99 -12.35 -11.86
N LEU A 137 -9.72 -12.72 -11.97
CA LEU A 137 -9.29 -14.08 -12.25
C LEU A 137 -8.41 -14.60 -11.11
N GLU A 138 -8.58 -15.86 -10.75
CA GLU A 138 -7.59 -16.66 -10.05
C GLU A 138 -7.10 -17.76 -10.99
N ILE A 139 -5.79 -17.82 -11.21
CA ILE A 139 -5.15 -18.66 -12.21
C ILE A 139 -4.13 -19.56 -11.52
N ALA A 140 -4.16 -20.85 -11.79
CA ALA A 140 -3.16 -21.81 -11.31
C ALA A 140 -1.82 -21.61 -12.02
N ALA A 141 -0.75 -22.17 -11.48
CA ALA A 141 0.59 -22.04 -12.04
C ALA A 141 0.71 -22.62 -13.47
N ASP A 142 -0.11 -23.60 -13.81
CA ASP A 142 -0.20 -24.21 -15.15
C ASP A 142 -1.05 -23.40 -16.15
N GLY A 143 -1.61 -22.25 -15.71
CA GLY A 143 -2.44 -21.38 -16.53
C GLY A 143 -3.95 -21.69 -16.48
N ALA A 144 -4.39 -22.71 -15.76
CA ALA A 144 -5.81 -23.03 -15.62
C ALA A 144 -6.54 -21.95 -14.79
N VAL A 145 -7.67 -21.45 -15.30
CA VAL A 145 -8.52 -20.52 -14.55
C VAL A 145 -9.28 -21.30 -13.47
N VAL A 146 -9.00 -20.96 -12.21
CA VAL A 146 -9.60 -21.56 -11.01
C VAL A 146 -10.88 -20.83 -10.60
N VAL A 147 -10.84 -19.49 -10.66
CA VAL A 147 -11.98 -18.62 -10.36
C VAL A 147 -12.06 -17.53 -11.43
N GLU A 148 -13.25 -17.26 -11.92
CA GLU A 148 -13.57 -16.10 -12.75
C GLU A 148 -14.79 -15.39 -12.18
N ILE A 149 -14.63 -14.12 -11.85
CA ILE A 149 -15.71 -13.26 -11.32
C ILE A 149 -15.89 -12.08 -12.26
N PRO A 150 -17.01 -12.01 -13.01
CA PRO A 150 -17.38 -10.80 -13.73
C PRO A 150 -17.54 -9.63 -12.74
N LEU A 151 -16.91 -8.50 -13.04
CA LEU A 151 -16.99 -7.31 -12.20
C LEU A 151 -17.98 -6.31 -12.83
N ASP A 152 -19.02 -5.96 -12.08
CA ASP A 152 -19.95 -4.91 -12.48
C ASP A 152 -19.32 -3.54 -12.21
N CYS A 153 -18.82 -2.90 -13.27
CA CYS A 153 -18.21 -1.57 -13.23
C CYS A 153 -19.02 -0.63 -14.11
N GLN A 154 -19.46 0.50 -13.57
CA GLN A 154 -20.37 1.44 -14.23
C GLN A 154 -19.78 2.13 -15.46
N ARG A 155 -18.47 2.08 -15.69
CA ARG A 155 -17.79 2.81 -16.76
C ARG A 155 -17.04 1.89 -17.71
N ALA A 156 -17.20 2.19 -19.01
CA ALA A 156 -16.53 1.47 -20.10
C ALA A 156 -15.03 1.85 -20.28
N ASN A 157 -14.43 2.58 -19.32
CA ASN A 157 -13.01 2.95 -19.37
C ASN A 157 -12.22 1.99 -18.48
N GLY A 158 -11.52 1.03 -19.08
CA GLY A 158 -10.74 0.02 -18.38
C GLY A 158 -9.76 0.60 -17.37
N HIS A 159 -9.14 1.73 -17.70
CA HIS A 159 -8.24 2.42 -16.78
C HIS A 159 -8.88 2.87 -15.47
N MET A 160 -10.18 3.13 -15.45
CA MET A 160 -10.91 3.71 -14.33
C MET A 160 -11.87 2.74 -13.66
N GLN A 161 -11.79 1.43 -13.94
CA GLN A 161 -12.69 0.42 -13.39
C GLN A 161 -12.24 -0.04 -12.00
N THR A 162 -11.25 -0.91 -11.93
CA THR A 162 -10.77 -1.50 -10.66
C THR A 162 -9.26 -1.30 -10.48
N ARG A 163 -8.81 -1.38 -9.22
CA ARG A 163 -7.40 -1.40 -8.85
C ARG A 163 -7.16 -2.46 -7.78
N MET A 164 -5.98 -2.70 -7.43
CA MET A 164 -5.40 -3.47 -6.30
C MET A 164 -6.35 -4.52 -5.67
N ALA A 165 -6.94 -5.38 -6.51
CA ALA A 165 -7.78 -6.50 -6.04
C ALA A 165 -6.94 -7.52 -5.25
N ARG A 166 -7.53 -8.07 -4.17
CA ARG A 166 -6.85 -9.00 -3.24
C ARG A 166 -7.72 -10.17 -2.85
N LYS A 167 -7.18 -11.39 -2.96
CA LYS A 167 -7.75 -12.56 -2.28
C LYS A 167 -7.41 -12.50 -0.80
N GLN A 168 -8.39 -12.73 0.03
CA GLN A 168 -8.26 -12.76 1.48
C GLN A 168 -8.02 -14.18 1.98
N ALA A 169 -7.53 -14.31 3.22
CA ALA A 169 -7.27 -15.62 3.84
C ALA A 169 -8.54 -16.49 3.98
N ASP A 170 -9.71 -15.86 4.08
CA ASP A 170 -11.01 -16.53 4.14
C ASP A 170 -11.55 -16.96 2.76
N GLY A 171 -10.76 -16.77 1.69
CA GLY A 171 -11.13 -17.11 0.32
C GLY A 171 -11.98 -16.07 -0.41
N THR A 172 -12.38 -14.98 0.25
CA THR A 172 -13.09 -13.87 -0.39
C THR A 172 -12.12 -12.95 -1.15
N PHE A 173 -12.67 -12.07 -1.99
CA PHE A 173 -11.89 -11.11 -2.78
C PHE A 173 -12.32 -9.68 -2.43
N LEU A 174 -11.34 -8.84 -2.09
CA LEU A 174 -11.55 -7.42 -1.84
C LEU A 174 -11.14 -6.63 -3.08
N VAL A 175 -12.06 -5.84 -3.65
CA VAL A 175 -11.86 -5.15 -4.92
C VAL A 175 -12.27 -3.69 -4.80
N PRO A 176 -11.33 -2.74 -4.96
CA PRO A 176 -11.65 -1.33 -5.14
C PRO A 176 -12.23 -1.06 -6.53
N HIS A 177 -13.37 -0.37 -6.58
CA HIS A 177 -14.03 0.10 -7.79
C HIS A 177 -13.95 1.63 -7.84
N LEU A 178 -13.10 2.17 -8.73
CA LEU A 178 -12.78 3.60 -8.72
C LEU A 178 -14.01 4.48 -8.94
N LEU A 179 -14.61 4.37 -10.13
CA LEU A 179 -15.72 5.25 -10.53
C LEU A 179 -17.08 4.83 -9.96
N ASP A 180 -17.13 3.70 -9.29
CA ASP A 180 -18.28 3.30 -8.48
C ASP A 180 -18.17 3.83 -7.04
N PHE A 181 -17.02 4.43 -6.67
CA PHE A 181 -16.71 4.94 -5.33
C PHE A 181 -16.96 3.89 -4.24
N ALA A 182 -16.56 2.65 -4.52
CA ALA A 182 -16.91 1.52 -3.66
C ALA A 182 -15.74 0.56 -3.48
N ILE A 183 -15.66 -0.03 -2.29
CA ILE A 183 -14.80 -1.18 -2.03
C ILE A 183 -15.72 -2.36 -1.79
N ARG A 184 -15.70 -3.34 -2.70
CA ARG A 184 -16.59 -4.51 -2.67
C ARG A 184 -15.84 -5.76 -2.24
N ARG A 185 -16.47 -6.57 -1.41
CA ARG A 185 -16.01 -7.92 -1.08
C ARG A 185 -16.89 -8.93 -1.81
N TYR A 186 -16.27 -9.85 -2.52
CA TYR A 186 -16.91 -10.91 -3.29
C TYR A 186 -16.60 -12.28 -2.69
N ASP A 187 -17.54 -13.22 -2.78
CA ASP A 187 -17.22 -14.65 -2.65
C ASP A 187 -16.68 -15.23 -3.97
N SER A 188 -16.26 -16.48 -3.97
CA SER A 188 -15.73 -17.15 -5.16
C SER A 188 -16.74 -17.38 -6.29
N THR A 189 -18.04 -17.19 -6.03
CA THR A 189 -19.10 -17.26 -7.05
C THR A 189 -19.40 -15.92 -7.70
N GLY A 190 -18.76 -14.82 -7.21
CA GLY A 190 -18.98 -13.46 -7.68
C GLY A 190 -20.12 -12.72 -6.98
N LYS A 191 -20.70 -13.32 -5.92
CA LYS A 191 -21.68 -12.62 -5.10
C LYS A 191 -21.02 -11.54 -4.25
N VAL A 192 -21.57 -10.31 -4.30
CA VAL A 192 -21.14 -9.22 -3.41
C VAL A 192 -21.63 -9.52 -1.99
N LEU A 193 -20.69 -9.66 -1.06
CA LEU A 193 -20.95 -9.87 0.36
C LEU A 193 -21.09 -8.56 1.13
N THR A 194 -20.22 -7.60 0.84
CA THR A 194 -20.24 -6.25 1.43
C THR A 194 -19.79 -5.22 0.40
N SER A 195 -20.28 -3.99 0.56
CA SER A 195 -19.82 -2.83 -0.22
C SER A 195 -19.69 -1.64 0.73
N ILE A 196 -18.51 -1.03 0.75
CA ILE A 196 -18.23 0.20 1.49
C ILE A 196 -18.27 1.35 0.48
N ASP A 197 -19.11 2.34 0.76
CA ASP A 197 -19.15 3.60 0.03
C ASP A 197 -17.98 4.48 0.47
N THR A 198 -17.16 4.92 -0.48
CA THR A 198 -15.99 5.77 -0.22
C THR A 198 -16.26 7.26 -0.44
N HIS A 199 -17.50 7.66 -0.75
CA HIS A 199 -17.84 9.08 -0.84
C HIS A 199 -17.52 9.82 0.46
N VAL A 200 -16.86 10.96 0.31
CA VAL A 200 -16.53 11.82 1.45
C VAL A 200 -17.55 12.95 1.51
N LYS A 201 -18.22 13.07 2.63
CA LYS A 201 -19.27 14.09 2.82
C LYS A 201 -18.72 15.50 2.60
N GLY A 202 -19.37 16.25 1.71
CA GLY A 202 -18.99 17.64 1.41
C GLY A 202 -17.86 17.78 0.38
N GLU A 203 -17.31 16.67 -0.11
CA GLU A 203 -16.26 16.64 -1.13
C GLU A 203 -16.82 16.29 -2.50
N PRO A 204 -16.22 16.76 -3.61
CA PRO A 204 -16.52 16.25 -4.94
C PRO A 204 -16.30 14.75 -5.06
N ALA A 205 -17.16 14.04 -5.79
CA ALA A 205 -17.05 12.58 -5.96
C ALA A 205 -15.67 12.13 -6.47
N ILE A 206 -15.03 12.93 -7.35
CA ILE A 206 -13.67 12.65 -7.84
C ILE A 206 -12.63 12.50 -6.71
N ASN A 207 -12.88 13.05 -5.53
CA ASN A 207 -11.98 12.95 -4.37
C ASN A 207 -12.16 11.65 -3.56
N SER A 208 -12.95 10.71 -4.04
CA SER A 208 -13.34 9.51 -3.32
C SER A 208 -12.98 8.20 -4.04
N TRP A 209 -12.13 8.24 -5.05
CA TRP A 209 -11.75 7.06 -5.84
C TRP A 209 -10.88 6.10 -5.04
N PRO A 210 -11.37 4.91 -4.66
CA PRO A 210 -10.56 3.93 -3.92
C PRO A 210 -9.56 3.27 -4.88
N PHE A 211 -8.27 3.47 -4.61
CA PHE A 211 -7.20 2.89 -5.42
C PHE A 211 -6.64 1.60 -4.80
N THR A 212 -6.30 1.64 -3.54
CA THR A 212 -5.84 0.48 -2.77
C THR A 212 -6.79 0.25 -1.60
N ALA A 213 -7.10 -1.01 -1.30
CA ALA A 213 -7.86 -1.40 -0.13
C ALA A 213 -7.18 -2.57 0.58
N ILE A 214 -6.94 -2.41 1.88
CA ILE A 214 -6.28 -3.39 2.75
C ILE A 214 -7.30 -3.83 3.80
N ALA A 215 -7.58 -5.14 3.88
CA ALA A 215 -8.38 -5.69 4.96
C ALA A 215 -7.56 -5.70 6.26
N LEU A 216 -8.12 -5.16 7.33
CA LEU A 216 -7.52 -5.11 8.65
C LEU A 216 -8.00 -6.29 9.51
N ALA A 217 -7.21 -6.65 10.52
CA ALA A 217 -7.47 -7.83 11.37
C ALA A 217 -8.80 -7.75 12.15
N ASP A 218 -9.29 -6.54 12.44
CA ASP A 218 -10.57 -6.29 13.12
C ASP A 218 -11.78 -6.26 12.18
N GLY A 219 -11.55 -6.53 10.88
CA GLY A 219 -12.57 -6.53 9.84
C GLY A 219 -12.80 -5.15 9.20
N GLY A 220 -12.06 -4.12 9.61
CA GLY A 220 -12.04 -2.82 8.95
C GLY A 220 -11.26 -2.84 7.64
N ILE A 221 -11.26 -1.71 6.94
CA ILE A 221 -10.54 -1.53 5.67
C ILE A 221 -9.77 -0.22 5.72
N LEU A 222 -8.48 -0.27 5.36
CA LEU A 222 -7.66 0.90 5.08
C LEU A 222 -7.62 1.12 3.57
N ALA A 223 -7.91 2.33 3.11
CA ALA A 223 -8.00 2.66 1.69
C ALA A 223 -7.20 3.91 1.31
N GLY A 224 -6.45 3.83 0.20
CA GLY A 224 -5.91 5.00 -0.49
C GLY A 224 -6.97 5.58 -1.43
N LEU A 225 -7.34 6.85 -1.21
CA LEU A 225 -8.31 7.56 -2.05
C LEU A 225 -7.55 8.52 -2.97
N THR A 226 -7.29 8.04 -4.18
CA THR A 226 -6.62 8.84 -5.22
C THR A 226 -7.49 10.03 -5.63
N ASN A 227 -6.90 11.09 -6.14
CA ASN A 227 -7.50 12.42 -6.33
C ASN A 227 -8.01 13.08 -5.02
N GLY A 228 -8.44 12.31 -4.04
CA GLY A 228 -8.84 12.81 -2.72
C GLY A 228 -7.67 13.24 -1.86
N ASN A 229 -6.45 12.90 -2.27
CA ASN A 229 -5.23 13.21 -1.54
C ASN A 229 -5.31 12.79 -0.06
N ARG A 230 -5.86 11.58 0.18
CA ARG A 230 -6.08 11.05 1.52
C ARG A 230 -5.95 9.54 1.59
N VAL A 231 -5.71 9.06 2.80
CA VAL A 231 -5.85 7.65 3.18
C VAL A 231 -6.89 7.60 4.29
N ALA A 232 -7.86 6.69 4.16
CA ALA A 232 -8.99 6.58 5.07
C ALA A 232 -9.10 5.15 5.63
N GLU A 233 -9.51 5.04 6.89
CA GLU A 233 -9.77 3.76 7.53
C GLU A 233 -11.25 3.68 7.92
N TYR A 234 -11.91 2.65 7.43
CA TYR A 234 -13.31 2.35 7.67
C TYR A 234 -13.42 1.17 8.63
N ASP A 235 -14.40 1.21 9.52
CA ASP A 235 -14.75 0.04 10.31
C ASP A 235 -15.49 -1.01 9.47
N ARG A 236 -15.80 -2.17 10.06
CA ARG A 236 -16.52 -3.27 9.38
C ARG A 236 -17.93 -2.89 8.90
N THR A 237 -18.50 -1.78 9.39
CA THR A 237 -19.81 -1.28 8.95
C THR A 237 -19.70 -0.28 7.81
N GLY A 238 -18.48 0.12 7.44
CA GLY A 238 -18.18 1.15 6.46
C GLY A 238 -18.16 2.57 7.03
N ALA A 239 -18.24 2.74 8.34
CA ALA A 239 -18.10 4.05 8.96
C ALA A 239 -16.63 4.48 9.02
N LEU A 240 -16.35 5.72 8.62
CA LEU A 240 -15.01 6.33 8.71
C LEU A 240 -14.58 6.43 10.17
N ARG A 241 -13.42 5.88 10.52
CA ARG A 241 -12.87 5.92 11.89
C ARG A 241 -11.53 6.66 12.00
N TRP A 242 -10.79 6.74 10.91
CA TRP A 242 -9.53 7.49 10.84
C TRP A 242 -9.29 7.92 9.39
N GLU A 243 -8.67 9.07 9.22
CA GLU A 243 -8.14 9.49 7.92
C GLU A 243 -6.90 10.34 8.09
N ILE A 244 -6.06 10.39 7.06
CA ILE A 244 -5.02 11.39 6.91
C ILE A 244 -5.14 12.04 5.54
N THR A 245 -5.06 13.35 5.52
CA THR A 245 -5.20 14.17 4.31
C THR A 245 -3.91 14.90 3.98
N THR A 246 -3.84 15.47 2.81
CA THR A 246 -2.70 16.31 2.40
C THR A 246 -2.48 17.50 3.35
N ALA A 247 -3.55 18.02 3.98
CA ALA A 247 -3.47 19.12 4.96
C ALA A 247 -2.80 18.70 6.27
N ASP A 248 -2.94 17.44 6.68
CA ASP A 248 -2.31 16.90 7.90
C ASP A 248 -0.78 16.76 7.75
N VAL A 249 -0.25 16.77 6.51
CA VAL A 249 1.16 16.47 6.18
C VAL A 249 1.80 17.52 5.26
N ASP A 250 1.42 18.78 5.41
CA ASP A 250 2.00 19.92 4.71
C ASP A 250 2.06 19.76 3.17
N GLY A 251 1.02 19.19 2.58
CA GLY A 251 0.94 18.99 1.14
C GLY A 251 1.70 17.75 0.60
N ALA A 252 2.20 16.88 1.46
CA ALA A 252 3.02 15.73 1.05
C ALA A 252 2.23 14.61 0.37
N ILE A 253 0.89 14.60 0.44
CA ILE A 253 0.04 13.64 -0.26
C ILE A 253 -0.56 14.30 -1.50
N ALA A 254 -0.18 13.78 -2.68
CA ALA A 254 -0.79 14.13 -3.96
C ALA A 254 -1.08 12.84 -4.72
N ASP A 255 -2.35 12.46 -4.82
CA ASP A 255 -2.84 11.15 -5.27
C ASP A 255 -2.28 9.98 -4.45
N ALA A 256 -2.93 9.68 -3.32
CA ALA A 256 -2.64 8.51 -2.51
C ALA A 256 -3.01 7.23 -3.28
N CYS A 257 -2.06 6.67 -4.04
CA CYS A 257 -2.26 5.45 -4.84
C CYS A 257 -1.92 4.19 -4.04
N GLY A 258 -0.66 3.81 -4.00
CA GLY A 258 -0.19 2.66 -3.21
C GLY A 258 -0.14 3.00 -1.72
N ILE A 259 -0.58 2.07 -0.89
CA ILE A 259 -0.43 2.12 0.57
C ILE A 259 0.02 0.75 1.09
N GLN A 260 0.73 0.75 2.23
CA GLN A 260 1.10 -0.45 2.97
C GLN A 260 1.03 -0.17 4.46
N ARG A 261 0.31 -1.02 5.22
CA ARG A 261 0.34 -0.98 6.68
C ARG A 261 1.55 -1.77 7.17
N LEU A 262 2.38 -1.14 7.97
CA LEU A 262 3.57 -1.75 8.57
C LEU A 262 3.23 -2.47 9.88
N PRO A 263 4.07 -3.42 10.34
CA PRO A 263 3.91 -4.08 11.64
C PRO A 263 3.92 -3.12 12.83
N SER A 264 4.58 -1.97 12.70
CA SER A 264 4.57 -0.88 13.70
C SER A 264 3.20 -0.23 13.90
N GLY A 265 2.24 -0.47 12.99
CA GLY A 265 0.97 0.26 12.90
C GLY A 265 1.05 1.50 12.03
N ASN A 266 2.24 1.91 11.59
CA ASN A 266 2.41 3.02 10.66
C ASN A 266 1.89 2.66 9.26
N THR A 267 1.60 3.68 8.46
CA THR A 267 1.15 3.53 7.08
C THR A 267 2.14 4.20 6.13
N MET A 268 2.69 3.39 5.20
CA MET A 268 3.41 3.91 4.04
C MET A 268 2.42 4.34 2.96
N ILE A 269 2.69 5.48 2.32
CA ILE A 269 1.82 6.09 1.31
C ILE A 269 2.69 6.52 0.12
N ALA A 270 2.30 6.12 -1.10
CA ALA A 270 2.87 6.68 -2.32
C ALA A 270 2.09 7.94 -2.72
N SER A 271 2.83 9.00 -3.05
CA SER A 271 2.31 10.30 -3.50
C SER A 271 2.57 10.44 -5.01
N TYR A 272 1.64 9.93 -5.82
CA TYR A 272 1.86 9.72 -7.25
C TYR A 272 2.04 11.00 -8.05
N HIS A 273 1.16 12.00 -7.89
CA HIS A 273 1.18 13.25 -8.63
C HIS A 273 1.98 14.38 -7.97
N ILE A 274 2.80 14.07 -6.95
CA ILE A 274 3.66 15.10 -6.38
C ILE A 274 4.64 15.62 -7.45
N GLY A 275 4.83 16.92 -7.48
CA GLY A 275 5.74 17.57 -8.43
C GLY A 275 7.20 17.14 -8.28
N LYS A 276 8.05 17.57 -9.22
CA LYS A 276 9.50 17.33 -9.17
C LYS A 276 10.09 17.82 -7.85
N GLY A 277 10.92 16.99 -7.21
CA GLY A 277 11.53 17.29 -5.92
C GLY A 277 10.58 17.23 -4.72
N GLY A 278 9.33 16.82 -4.91
CA GLY A 278 8.39 16.58 -3.82
C GLY A 278 8.55 15.20 -3.16
N VAL A 279 7.75 14.97 -2.12
CA VAL A 279 7.75 13.70 -1.36
C VAL A 279 7.14 12.59 -2.20
N ARG A 280 7.95 11.60 -2.61
CA ARG A 280 7.48 10.44 -3.40
C ARG A 280 6.75 9.42 -2.56
N MET A 281 7.23 9.23 -1.35
CA MET A 281 6.62 8.32 -0.37
C MET A 281 6.80 8.92 1.02
N LEU A 282 5.86 8.62 1.89
CA LEU A 282 5.92 8.98 3.30
C LEU A 282 5.41 7.84 4.17
N GLU A 283 5.93 7.77 5.39
CA GLU A 283 5.43 6.94 6.48
C GLU A 283 4.77 7.83 7.51
N VAL A 284 3.55 7.47 7.89
CA VAL A 284 2.79 8.22 8.91
C VAL A 284 2.40 7.31 10.06
N THR A 285 2.43 7.85 11.27
CA THR A 285 1.95 7.15 12.48
C THR A 285 0.42 7.18 12.57
N PRO A 286 -0.21 6.36 13.43
CA PRO A 286 -1.64 6.46 13.73
C PRO A 286 -2.06 7.86 14.23
N GLU A 287 -1.15 8.59 14.87
CA GLU A 287 -1.35 9.98 15.36
C GLU A 287 -1.11 11.03 14.26
N LYS A 288 -0.98 10.59 13.00
CA LYS A 288 -0.77 11.42 11.80
C LYS A 288 0.57 12.18 11.77
N GLN A 289 1.57 11.71 12.52
CA GLN A 289 2.90 12.28 12.45
C GLN A 289 3.70 11.63 11.32
N ILE A 290 4.50 12.43 10.61
CA ILE A 290 5.42 11.89 9.59
C ILE A 290 6.61 11.25 10.30
N ALA A 291 6.72 9.92 10.21
CA ALA A 291 7.85 9.15 10.75
C ALA A 291 9.00 9.06 9.75
N TRP A 292 8.72 9.11 8.44
CA TRP A 292 9.72 9.09 7.39
C TRP A 292 9.17 9.66 6.09
N ARG A 293 10.06 10.23 5.27
CA ARG A 293 9.73 10.69 3.92
C ARG A 293 10.88 10.40 2.95
N TRP A 294 10.51 10.04 1.74
CA TRP A 294 11.43 9.92 0.63
C TRP A 294 11.18 11.03 -0.37
N THR A 295 12.14 11.96 -0.44
CA THR A 295 12.11 13.07 -1.38
C THR A 295 13.28 12.90 -2.33
N ALA A 296 12.98 12.55 -3.58
CA ALA A 296 13.99 12.33 -4.61
C ALA A 296 13.47 12.74 -5.99
N ASP A 297 14.40 13.13 -6.87
CA ASP A 297 14.09 13.38 -8.28
C ASP A 297 14.02 12.06 -9.06
N VAL A 298 13.08 11.21 -8.67
CA VAL A 298 12.80 9.92 -9.29
C VAL A 298 11.43 9.96 -9.95
N PRO A 299 11.14 9.08 -10.93
CA PRO A 299 9.82 8.97 -11.51
C PRO A 299 8.72 8.73 -10.46
N ALA A 300 7.49 9.09 -10.81
CA ALA A 300 6.33 8.91 -9.95
C ALA A 300 6.18 7.44 -9.51
N VAL A 301 5.83 7.23 -8.22
CA VAL A 301 5.57 5.91 -7.64
C VAL A 301 4.07 5.69 -7.60
N HIS A 302 3.59 4.76 -8.43
CA HIS A 302 2.17 4.42 -8.52
C HIS A 302 1.78 3.41 -7.43
N HIS A 303 2.58 2.38 -7.26
CA HIS A 303 2.47 1.37 -6.22
C HIS A 303 3.85 0.95 -5.74
N PHE A 304 3.94 0.27 -4.61
CA PHE A 304 5.23 -0.14 -4.05
C PHE A 304 5.08 -1.37 -3.13
N HIS A 305 6.21 -1.98 -2.79
CA HIS A 305 6.32 -2.97 -1.73
C HIS A 305 7.55 -2.64 -0.87
N VAL A 306 7.33 -2.25 0.39
CA VAL A 306 8.42 -2.15 1.37
C VAL A 306 8.77 -3.56 1.79
N VAL A 307 9.97 -3.99 1.44
CA VAL A 307 10.46 -5.36 1.64
C VAL A 307 11.15 -5.49 2.99
N SER A 308 12.00 -4.52 3.32
CA SER A 308 12.71 -4.50 4.60
C SER A 308 12.90 -3.08 5.11
N ILE A 309 13.10 -2.98 6.43
CA ILE A 309 13.43 -1.76 7.16
C ILE A 309 14.65 -2.08 8.03
N ASP A 310 15.71 -1.27 7.93
CA ASP A 310 16.99 -1.46 8.66
C ASP A 310 17.61 -2.86 8.50
N GLY A 311 17.43 -3.45 7.30
CA GLY A 311 17.92 -4.79 6.97
C GLY A 311 17.03 -5.93 7.48
N GLU A 312 15.99 -5.64 8.25
CA GLU A 312 15.02 -6.64 8.70
C GLU A 312 13.90 -6.80 7.69
N GLU A 313 13.73 -8.01 7.15
CA GLU A 313 12.64 -8.35 6.21
C GLU A 313 11.28 -8.22 6.90
N LEU A 314 10.32 -7.60 6.22
CA LEU A 314 8.96 -7.47 6.73
C LEU A 314 8.17 -8.79 6.58
N PRO A 315 7.16 -9.03 7.45
CA PRO A 315 6.33 -10.23 7.38
C PRO A 315 5.65 -10.42 6.03
N TRP A 316 5.53 -11.67 5.61
CA TRP A 316 4.81 -12.08 4.41
C TRP A 316 3.49 -12.79 4.77
N PRO A 317 2.37 -12.54 4.06
CA PRO A 317 2.21 -11.47 3.07
C PRO A 317 2.10 -10.09 3.72
N PRO A 318 2.63 -9.03 3.07
CA PRO A 318 2.46 -7.67 3.58
C PRO A 318 1.01 -7.21 3.46
N LEU A 319 0.58 -6.31 4.35
CA LEU A 319 -0.71 -5.64 4.27
C LEU A 319 -0.66 -4.46 3.28
N ARG A 320 -1.04 -4.70 2.04
CA ARG A 320 -0.94 -3.71 0.96
C ARG A 320 -1.98 -3.89 -0.16
#